data_dfbcc13f2898b741e3da2b9c48afb74b
#
_entry.id   dfbcc13f2898b741e3da2b9c48afb74b
#
_cell.length_a   1.000
_cell.length_b   1.000
_cell.length_c   1.000
_cell.angle_alpha   90.00
_cell.angle_beta   90.00
_cell.angle_gamma   90.00
#
_symmetry.space_group_name_H-M   'P 1'
#
loop_
_entity.id
_entity.type
_entity.pdbx_description
1 polymer ?
#
loop_
_entity_poly.entity_id
_entity_poly.type
_entity_poly.pdbx_seq_one_letter_code
_entity_poly.pdbx_strand_id
1 'polypeptide(L)'
;MSYFPFFMNIEQKKFCVFGGGQIAARRIQGLLRYGAIVTVAAPFLHEEILKLHQSYQQQLHIEQRAYCLGEIQNENADYVLDATNDADVNAYIYRECRHKEIPVNNASDHRQCDFYFPALIEKDDLVIGVTSIDGNHKKVAEFSKTLRNVTI
;
A
#
# COMPACT_ATOMS: atom_id res chain seq x y z
N MET A 1 -2.94 5.54 19.31
CA MET A 1 -1.81 4.68 18.89
C MET A 1 -0.58 5.53 18.68
N SER A 2 0.61 5.03 19.04
CA SER A 2 1.85 5.76 18.84
C SER A 2 2.58 5.17 17.62
N TYR A 3 2.75 5.96 16.57
CA TYR A 3 3.50 5.56 15.38
C TYR A 3 4.87 6.22 15.42
N PHE A 4 5.91 5.41 15.19
CA PHE A 4 7.25 5.92 15.04
C PHE A 4 7.57 6.00 13.53
N PRO A 5 7.85 7.18 12.99
CA PRO A 5 8.23 7.32 11.59
C PRO A 5 9.67 6.85 11.38
N PHE A 6 9.86 5.94 10.43
CA PHE A 6 11.18 5.58 9.93
C PHE A 6 11.11 5.35 8.43
N PHE A 7 12.23 5.53 7.76
CA PHE A 7 12.33 5.31 6.32
C PHE A 7 12.89 3.93 6.05
N MET A 8 12.30 3.25 5.08
CA MET A 8 12.69 1.90 4.68
C MET A 8 13.14 1.87 3.24
N ASN A 9 14.19 1.13 2.95
CA ASN A 9 14.50 0.76 1.58
C ASN A 9 13.58 -0.38 1.15
N ILE A 10 12.70 -0.11 0.19
CA ILE A 10 11.77 -1.08 -0.37
C ILE A 10 12.14 -1.50 -1.80
N GLU A 11 13.30 -1.08 -2.30
CA GLU A 11 13.78 -1.51 -3.61
C GLU A 11 13.86 -3.04 -3.69
N GLN A 12 13.27 -3.63 -4.73
CA GLN A 12 13.12 -5.08 -4.94
C GLN A 12 12.32 -5.84 -3.86
N LYS A 13 11.71 -5.14 -2.88
CA LYS A 13 10.80 -5.78 -1.93
C LYS A 13 9.49 -6.16 -2.60
N LYS A 14 8.98 -7.33 -2.24
CA LYS A 14 7.76 -7.92 -2.82
C LYS A 14 6.53 -7.55 -2.00
N PHE A 15 5.61 -6.86 -2.64
CA PHE A 15 4.31 -6.51 -2.09
C PHE A 15 3.21 -7.30 -2.78
N CYS A 16 2.42 -8.06 -2.01
CA CYS A 16 1.16 -8.61 -2.49
C CYS A 16 0.02 -7.65 -2.12
N VAL A 17 -0.74 -7.25 -3.11
CA VAL A 17 -1.87 -6.32 -2.98
C VAL A 17 -3.16 -7.05 -3.33
N PHE A 18 -4.07 -7.14 -2.38
CA PHE A 18 -5.41 -7.68 -2.59
C PHE A 18 -6.41 -6.53 -2.67
N GLY A 19 -7.14 -6.48 -3.80
CA GLY A 19 -8.03 -5.38 -4.14
C GLY A 19 -7.45 -4.44 -5.20
N GLY A 20 -8.30 -4.02 -6.12
CA GLY A 20 -7.92 -3.25 -7.33
C GLY A 20 -8.59 -1.87 -7.43
N GLY A 21 -9.06 -1.30 -6.32
CA GLY A 21 -9.73 -0.01 -6.29
C GLY A 21 -8.78 1.19 -6.30
N GLN A 22 -9.35 2.39 -6.15
CA GLN A 22 -8.59 3.65 -6.15
C GLN A 22 -7.55 3.74 -5.03
N ILE A 23 -7.84 3.17 -3.84
CA ILE A 23 -6.90 3.15 -2.72
C ILE A 23 -5.68 2.28 -3.08
N ALA A 24 -5.93 1.09 -3.62
CA ALA A 24 -4.87 0.20 -4.10
C ALA A 24 -4.03 0.90 -5.18
N ALA A 25 -4.66 1.51 -6.19
CA ALA A 25 -3.96 2.22 -7.26
C ALA A 25 -2.96 3.27 -6.75
N ARG A 26 -3.40 4.11 -5.81
CA ARG A 26 -2.55 5.16 -5.21
C ARG A 26 -1.35 4.57 -4.47
N ARG A 27 -1.56 3.49 -3.71
CA ARG A 27 -0.49 2.84 -2.94
C ARG A 27 0.49 2.11 -3.84
N ILE A 28 -0.02 1.38 -4.85
CA ILE A 28 0.80 0.73 -5.88
C ILE A 28 1.69 1.75 -6.58
N GLN A 29 1.15 2.90 -6.98
CA GLN A 29 1.93 3.96 -7.60
C GLN A 29 3.10 4.41 -6.73
N GLY A 30 2.87 4.61 -5.44
CA GLY A 30 3.92 4.97 -4.49
C GLY A 30 4.98 3.87 -4.38
N LEU A 31 4.57 2.62 -4.20
CA LEU A 31 5.49 1.48 -4.09
C LEU A 31 6.39 1.32 -5.33
N LEU A 32 5.80 1.41 -6.53
CA LEU A 32 6.55 1.28 -7.79
C LEU A 32 7.59 2.39 -7.97
N ARG A 33 7.27 3.63 -7.58
CA ARG A 33 8.22 4.75 -7.65
C ARG A 33 9.47 4.54 -6.79
N TYR A 34 9.36 3.78 -5.72
CA TYR A 34 10.48 3.43 -4.84
C TYR A 34 11.06 2.04 -5.11
N GLY A 35 10.82 1.48 -6.28
CA GLY A 35 11.49 0.27 -6.76
C GLY A 35 10.95 -1.04 -6.22
N ALA A 36 9.78 -1.05 -5.57
CA ALA A 36 9.15 -2.29 -5.12
C ALA A 36 8.66 -3.15 -6.29
N ILE A 37 8.56 -4.44 -6.08
CA ILE A 37 7.89 -5.40 -6.96
C ILE A 37 6.51 -5.65 -6.39
N VAL A 38 5.47 -5.44 -7.19
CA VAL A 38 4.08 -5.52 -6.76
C VAL A 38 3.33 -6.58 -7.54
N THR A 39 2.68 -7.50 -6.86
CA THR A 39 1.65 -8.38 -7.43
C THR A 39 0.30 -7.92 -6.92
N VAL A 40 -0.63 -7.57 -7.81
CA VAL A 40 -2.00 -7.19 -7.44
C VAL A 40 -2.97 -8.26 -7.90
N ALA A 41 -3.77 -8.78 -6.96
CA ALA A 41 -4.85 -9.72 -7.23
C ALA A 41 -6.21 -9.05 -6.96
N ALA A 42 -7.03 -8.91 -7.98
CA ALA A 42 -8.37 -8.36 -7.89
C ALA A 42 -9.23 -8.78 -9.08
N PRO A 43 -10.54 -9.04 -8.89
CA PRO A 43 -11.44 -9.33 -10.01
C PRO A 43 -11.67 -8.14 -10.92
N PHE A 44 -11.59 -6.92 -10.38
CA PHE A 44 -11.73 -5.65 -11.11
C PHE A 44 -10.57 -4.73 -10.75
N LEU A 45 -10.03 -4.06 -11.77
CA LEU A 45 -8.88 -3.18 -11.62
C LEU A 45 -9.25 -1.74 -12.02
N HIS A 46 -8.90 -0.80 -11.18
CA HIS A 46 -9.00 0.62 -11.50
C HIS A 46 -8.11 0.96 -12.70
N GLU A 47 -8.57 1.87 -13.57
CA GLU A 47 -7.85 2.24 -14.80
C GLU A 47 -6.41 2.70 -14.57
N GLU A 48 -6.15 3.35 -13.44
CA GLU A 48 -4.79 3.79 -13.07
C GLU A 48 -3.83 2.61 -12.85
N ILE A 49 -4.30 1.46 -12.34
CA ILE A 49 -3.47 0.25 -12.20
C ILE A 49 -3.07 -0.27 -13.57
N LEU A 50 -4.00 -0.25 -14.54
CA LEU A 50 -3.72 -0.67 -15.91
C LEU A 50 -2.71 0.26 -16.60
N LYS A 51 -2.80 1.58 -16.37
CA LYS A 51 -1.82 2.56 -16.85
C LYS A 51 -0.44 2.34 -16.20
N LEU A 52 -0.41 2.11 -14.89
CA LEU A 52 0.83 1.79 -14.18
C LEU A 52 1.48 0.52 -14.72
N HIS A 53 0.70 -0.52 -15.01
CA HIS A 53 1.23 -1.76 -15.59
C HIS A 53 1.92 -1.53 -16.93
N GLN A 54 1.40 -0.63 -17.78
CA GLN A 54 2.06 -0.28 -19.04
C GLN A 54 3.44 0.35 -18.83
N SER A 55 3.60 1.13 -17.77
CA SER A 55 4.86 1.84 -17.44
C SER A 55 5.85 1.00 -16.64
N TYR A 56 5.36 0.04 -15.85
CA TYR A 56 6.13 -0.75 -14.87
C TYR A 56 5.99 -2.26 -15.10
N GLN A 57 6.06 -2.72 -16.35
CA GLN A 57 5.80 -4.11 -16.74
C GLN A 57 6.68 -5.15 -16.01
N GLN A 58 7.90 -4.78 -15.61
CA GLN A 58 8.80 -5.67 -14.89
C GLN A 58 8.57 -5.69 -13.37
N GLN A 59 7.87 -4.68 -12.83
CA GLN A 59 7.68 -4.49 -11.40
C GLN A 59 6.23 -4.71 -10.95
N LEU A 60 5.25 -4.52 -11.85
CA LEU A 60 3.83 -4.69 -11.55
C LEU A 60 3.29 -5.92 -12.27
N HIS A 61 2.90 -6.91 -11.49
CA HIS A 61 2.24 -8.14 -11.96
C HIS A 61 0.76 -8.08 -11.62
N ILE A 62 -0.09 -8.38 -12.59
CA ILE A 62 -1.54 -8.35 -12.43
C ILE A 62 -2.10 -9.77 -12.50
N GLU A 63 -2.89 -10.12 -11.50
CA GLU A 63 -3.68 -11.33 -11.45
C GLU A 63 -5.16 -10.96 -11.35
N GLN A 64 -5.88 -11.06 -12.47
CA GLN A 64 -7.30 -10.69 -12.52
C GLN A 64 -8.17 -11.80 -11.97
N ARG A 65 -8.21 -11.91 -10.65
CA ARG A 65 -8.95 -12.92 -9.89
C ARG A 65 -9.29 -12.42 -8.50
N ALA A 66 -10.26 -13.09 -7.86
CA ALA A 66 -10.53 -12.88 -6.45
C ALA A 66 -9.41 -13.51 -5.58
N TYR A 67 -9.35 -13.08 -4.31
CA TYR A 67 -8.54 -13.70 -3.29
C TYR A 67 -8.97 -15.17 -3.06
N CYS A 68 -8.00 -16.06 -2.90
CA CYS A 68 -8.23 -17.45 -2.56
C CYS A 68 -7.75 -17.74 -1.13
N LEU A 69 -8.59 -18.39 -0.31
CA LEU A 69 -8.22 -18.77 1.06
C LEU A 69 -6.94 -19.60 1.08
N GLY A 70 -6.00 -19.24 1.94
CA GLY A 70 -4.73 -19.95 2.10
C GLY A 70 -3.64 -19.52 1.11
N GLU A 71 -3.90 -18.59 0.19
CA GLU A 71 -2.91 -18.22 -0.81
C GLU A 71 -1.68 -17.51 -0.24
N ILE A 72 -1.83 -16.71 0.81
CA ILE A 72 -0.69 -16.04 1.47
C ILE A 72 0.31 -17.05 2.03
N GLN A 73 -0.11 -18.25 2.34
CA GLN A 73 0.79 -19.31 2.80
C GLN A 73 1.81 -19.73 1.73
N ASN A 74 1.47 -19.56 0.46
CA ASN A 74 2.30 -19.92 -0.68
C ASN A 74 3.02 -18.72 -1.30
N GLU A 75 2.65 -17.50 -0.87
CA GLU A 75 3.25 -16.27 -1.38
C GLU A 75 4.61 -16.00 -0.75
N ASN A 76 5.56 -15.61 -1.59
CA ASN A 76 6.86 -15.11 -1.15
C ASN A 76 6.81 -13.58 -1.10
N ALA A 77 5.94 -13.03 -0.24
CA ALA A 77 5.75 -11.61 -0.04
C ALA A 77 6.54 -11.11 1.18
N ASP A 78 7.21 -9.98 1.03
CA ASP A 78 7.79 -9.25 2.17
C ASP A 78 6.71 -8.48 2.93
N TYR A 79 5.67 -8.01 2.21
CA TYR A 79 4.57 -7.20 2.74
C TYR A 79 3.25 -7.52 2.05
N VAL A 80 2.16 -7.39 2.79
CA VAL A 80 0.81 -7.52 2.24
C VAL A 80 0.04 -6.21 2.41
N LEU A 81 -0.66 -5.82 1.36
CA LEU A 81 -1.61 -4.71 1.36
C LEU A 81 -3.00 -5.27 1.08
N ASP A 82 -3.86 -5.18 2.07
CA ASP A 82 -5.27 -5.53 1.97
C ASP A 82 -6.09 -4.26 1.70
N ALA A 83 -6.64 -4.18 0.51
CA ALA A 83 -7.47 -3.07 0.03
C ALA A 83 -8.75 -3.57 -0.64
N THR A 84 -9.29 -4.69 -0.16
CA THR A 84 -10.58 -5.20 -0.64
C THR A 84 -11.74 -4.45 0.03
N ASN A 85 -12.93 -4.57 -0.56
CA ASN A 85 -14.17 -4.04 0.01
C ASN A 85 -14.96 -5.12 0.79
N ASP A 86 -14.38 -6.30 0.95
CA ASP A 86 -15.01 -7.45 1.60
C ASP A 86 -14.38 -7.66 2.98
N ALA A 87 -15.18 -7.42 4.03
CA ALA A 87 -14.72 -7.51 5.41
C ALA A 87 -14.31 -8.92 5.84
N ASP A 88 -14.95 -9.95 5.29
CA ASP A 88 -14.63 -11.33 5.60
C ASP A 88 -13.30 -11.72 4.94
N VAL A 89 -13.10 -11.33 3.70
CA VAL A 89 -11.82 -11.51 2.99
C VAL A 89 -10.70 -10.78 3.74
N ASN A 90 -10.91 -9.54 4.14
CA ASN A 90 -9.93 -8.77 4.91
C ASN A 90 -9.55 -9.45 6.23
N ALA A 91 -10.53 -10.02 6.92
CA ALA A 91 -10.28 -10.77 8.16
C ALA A 91 -9.48 -12.06 7.91
N TYR A 92 -9.67 -12.74 6.77
CA TYR A 92 -8.87 -13.90 6.39
C TYR A 92 -7.44 -13.52 6.05
N ILE A 93 -7.24 -12.51 5.21
CA ILE A 93 -5.92 -11.98 4.84
C ILE A 93 -5.13 -11.61 6.10
N TYR A 94 -5.74 -10.85 7.01
CA TYR A 94 -5.10 -10.46 8.26
C TYR A 94 -4.64 -11.66 9.10
N ARG A 95 -5.50 -12.67 9.27
CA ARG A 95 -5.16 -13.88 10.04
C ARG A 95 -4.02 -14.67 9.40
N GLU A 96 -4.04 -14.82 8.07
CA GLU A 96 -2.97 -15.51 7.36
C GLU A 96 -1.63 -14.77 7.48
N CYS A 97 -1.65 -13.44 7.36
CA CYS A 97 -0.46 -12.61 7.57
C CYS A 97 0.09 -12.76 8.98
N ARG A 98 -0.79 -12.76 10.02
CA ARG A 98 -0.37 -12.99 11.41
C ARG A 98 0.29 -14.35 11.60
N HIS A 99 -0.28 -15.41 11.00
CA HIS A 99 0.25 -16.76 11.10
C HIS A 99 1.63 -16.91 10.41
N LYS A 100 1.84 -16.18 9.34
CA LYS A 100 3.09 -16.17 8.56
C LYS A 100 4.10 -15.10 9.01
N GLU A 101 3.75 -14.28 9.98
CA GLU A 101 4.56 -13.14 10.44
C GLU A 101 4.90 -12.15 9.31
N ILE A 102 4.01 -12.04 8.30
CA ILE A 102 4.16 -11.08 7.21
C ILE A 102 3.51 -9.76 7.62
N PRO A 103 4.23 -8.63 7.58
CA PRO A 103 3.66 -7.32 7.86
C PRO A 103 2.52 -6.99 6.90
N VAL A 104 1.40 -6.54 7.47
CA VAL A 104 0.17 -6.24 6.73
C VAL A 104 -0.31 -4.82 6.97
N ASN A 105 -0.85 -4.20 5.92
CA ASN A 105 -1.64 -2.99 6.02
C ASN A 105 -3.06 -3.25 5.51
N ASN A 106 -4.04 -3.16 6.40
CA ASN A 106 -5.46 -3.24 6.05
C ASN A 106 -5.99 -1.82 5.81
N ALA A 107 -6.41 -1.53 4.57
CA ALA A 107 -6.91 -0.22 4.19
C ALA A 107 -8.26 0.14 4.86
N SER A 108 -9.02 -0.85 5.32
CA SER A 108 -10.34 -0.71 5.91
C SER A 108 -10.31 -0.64 7.45
N ASP A 109 -9.30 -1.21 8.09
CA ASP A 109 -9.17 -1.23 9.55
C ASP A 109 -7.73 -0.93 10.00
N HIS A 110 -7.52 0.30 10.47
CA HIS A 110 -6.21 0.75 10.96
C HIS A 110 -5.67 -0.03 12.17
N ARG A 111 -6.53 -0.74 12.91
CA ARG A 111 -6.10 -1.59 14.04
C ARG A 111 -5.43 -2.87 13.57
N GLN A 112 -5.62 -3.22 12.31
CA GLN A 112 -5.04 -4.38 11.64
C GLN A 112 -3.89 -3.96 10.71
N CYS A 113 -3.08 -3.00 11.14
CA CYS A 113 -1.96 -2.49 10.35
C CYS A 113 -0.66 -2.52 11.14
N ASP A 114 0.38 -3.11 10.55
CA ASP A 114 1.75 -3.06 11.09
C ASP A 114 2.50 -1.82 10.61
N PHE A 115 2.10 -1.27 9.47
CA PHE A 115 2.70 -0.08 8.87
C PHE A 115 1.63 0.78 8.20
N TYR A 116 1.95 2.03 7.94
CA TYR A 116 1.04 3.01 7.34
C TYR A 116 1.66 3.67 6.12
N PHE A 117 0.80 4.10 5.20
CA PHE A 117 1.18 4.92 4.06
C PHE A 117 0.96 6.39 4.41
N PRO A 118 2.03 7.17 4.62
CA PRO A 118 1.91 8.61 4.82
C PRO A 118 1.54 9.32 3.52
N ALA A 119 1.10 10.56 3.61
CA ALA A 119 1.15 11.44 2.45
C ALA A 119 2.61 11.78 2.16
N LEU A 120 3.09 11.41 0.98
CA LEU A 120 4.46 11.64 0.57
C LEU A 120 4.61 12.98 -0.15
N ILE A 121 5.65 13.69 0.20
CA ILE A 121 6.08 14.93 -0.47
C ILE A 121 7.55 14.74 -0.82
N GLU A 122 7.85 14.86 -2.09
CA GLU A 122 9.22 14.88 -2.60
C GLU A 122 9.52 16.28 -3.08
N LYS A 123 10.62 16.83 -2.63
CA LYS A 123 11.06 18.16 -3.02
C LYS A 123 12.58 18.22 -3.02
N ASP A 124 13.14 18.51 -4.19
CA ASP A 124 14.58 18.44 -4.44
C ASP A 124 15.14 17.06 -4.04
N ASP A 125 16.01 16.98 -3.05
CA ASP A 125 16.57 15.76 -2.48
C ASP A 125 15.90 15.33 -1.17
N LEU A 126 14.78 15.98 -0.79
CA LEU A 126 14.07 15.72 0.46
C LEU A 126 12.85 14.84 0.24
N VAL A 127 12.63 13.90 1.14
CA VAL A 127 11.40 13.10 1.24
C VAL A 127 10.75 13.37 2.60
N ILE A 128 9.49 13.79 2.57
CA ILE A 128 8.70 14.07 3.77
C ILE A 128 7.49 13.16 3.80
N GLY A 129 7.33 12.41 4.89
CA GLY A 129 6.14 11.63 5.17
C GLY A 129 5.25 12.35 6.19
N VAL A 130 3.98 12.59 5.85
CA VAL A 130 3.02 13.24 6.75
C VAL A 130 1.90 12.28 7.10
N THR A 131 1.67 12.08 8.39
CA THR A 131 0.54 11.30 8.91
C THR A 131 -0.09 12.01 10.10
N SER A 132 -1.30 11.63 10.47
CA SER A 132 -1.99 12.13 11.67
C SER A 132 -2.05 11.03 12.73
N ILE A 133 -1.70 11.36 13.96
CA ILE A 133 -1.82 10.46 15.11
C ILE A 133 -3.29 10.05 15.34
N ASP A 134 -4.21 10.98 15.07
CA ASP A 134 -5.64 10.80 15.29
C ASP A 134 -6.40 10.37 14.01
N GLY A 135 -5.68 10.04 12.93
CA GLY A 135 -6.30 9.64 11.67
C GLY A 135 -7.00 10.76 10.90
N ASN A 136 -6.67 12.03 11.18
CA ASN A 136 -7.30 13.18 10.51
C ASN A 136 -6.73 13.40 9.10
N HIS A 137 -7.29 12.68 8.13
CA HIS A 137 -6.87 12.75 6.72
C HIS A 137 -7.02 14.14 6.10
N LYS A 138 -8.03 14.92 6.52
CA LYS A 138 -8.23 16.28 6.01
C LYS A 138 -7.09 17.20 6.41
N LYS A 139 -6.69 17.17 7.69
CA LYS A 139 -5.55 17.93 8.21
C LYS A 139 -4.24 17.52 7.52
N VAL A 140 -4.04 16.21 7.28
CA VAL A 140 -2.88 15.73 6.53
C VAL A 140 -2.86 16.28 5.12
N ALA A 141 -4.00 16.25 4.42
CA ALA A 141 -4.09 16.76 3.04
C ALA A 141 -3.81 18.26 2.96
N GLU A 142 -4.40 19.06 3.86
CA GLU A 142 -4.18 20.52 3.94
C GLU A 142 -2.72 20.87 4.23
N PHE A 143 -2.12 20.23 5.22
CA PHE A 143 -0.73 20.43 5.61
C PHE A 143 0.23 20.02 4.49
N SER A 144 -0.02 18.86 3.85
CA SER A 144 0.77 18.38 2.72
C SER A 144 0.72 19.35 1.53
N LYS A 145 -0.44 19.97 1.27
CA LYS A 145 -0.57 21.01 0.23
C LYS A 145 0.28 22.24 0.56
N THR A 146 0.28 22.66 1.81
CA THR A 146 1.12 23.78 2.27
C THR A 146 2.60 23.48 2.07
N LEU A 147 3.06 22.30 2.49
CA LEU A 147 4.47 21.90 2.36
C LEU A 147 4.94 21.83 0.90
N ARG A 148 4.09 21.39 -0.03
CA ARG A 148 4.44 21.38 -1.47
C ARG A 148 4.70 22.78 -2.02
N ASN A 149 4.11 23.81 -1.43
CA ASN A 149 4.22 25.20 -1.86
C ASN A 149 5.34 25.98 -1.14
N VAL A 150 5.97 25.40 -0.14
CA VAL A 150 7.12 26.03 0.56
C VAL A 150 8.30 26.07 -0.41
N THR A 151 8.91 27.22 -0.57
CA THR A 151 10.20 27.38 -1.28
C THR A 151 11.32 27.11 -0.28
N ILE A 152 12.22 26.21 -0.61
CA ILE A 152 13.42 25.89 0.17
C ILE A 152 14.60 26.60 -0.47
#